data_77d12e678e1882c686cae76b7e2c8e39
#
_entry.id   77d12e678e1882c686cae76b7e2c8e39
#
_cell.length_a   1.000
_cell.length_b   1.000
_cell.length_c   1.000
_cell.angle_alpha   90.00
_cell.angle_beta   90.00
_cell.angle_gamma   90.00
#
_symmetry.space_group_name_H-M   'P 1'
#
loop_
_entity.id
_entity.type
_entity.pdbx_description
1 polymer ?
#
loop_
_entity_poly.entity_id
_entity_poly.type
_entity_poly.pdbx_seq_one_letter_code
_entity_poly.pdbx_strand_id
1 'polypeptide(L)'
;VNDLIDFLVRPGSDGAKAKVLKSGGMKPLERGGAKAFIGRFQSGHTAVLQRQIRQTYTVGGAADRIKKYGYPSGGQWPDMTRIKKLLGPSVPSMLGNEEIQEKTRTMLYTVLDQEIEKRINKAIRQSA
;
A
#
# COMPACT_ATOMS: atom_id res chain seq x y z
N VAL A 1 9.11 2.07 3.82
CA VAL A 1 7.77 2.42 3.36
C VAL A 1 7.33 1.40 2.33
N ASN A 2 6.23 0.74 2.56
CA ASN A 2 5.69 -0.28 1.66
C ASN A 2 4.86 0.35 0.54
N ASP A 3 4.90 -0.24 -0.64
CA ASP A 3 4.01 0.16 -1.71
C ASP A 3 2.56 -0.26 -1.39
N LEU A 4 1.61 0.60 -1.70
CA LEU A 4 0.21 0.27 -1.43
C LEU A 4 -0.29 -0.93 -2.25
N ILE A 5 0.33 -1.19 -3.40
CA ILE A 5 0.01 -2.33 -4.26
C ILE A 5 0.32 -3.69 -3.58
N ASP A 6 1.24 -3.72 -2.61
CA ASP A 6 1.58 -4.94 -1.86
C ASP A 6 0.47 -5.36 -0.88
N PHE A 7 -0.49 -4.47 -0.64
CA PHE A 7 -1.70 -4.78 0.10
C PHE A 7 -2.80 -5.28 -0.85
N LEU A 8 -3.91 -5.75 -0.29
CA LEU A 8 -5.04 -6.16 -1.10
C LEU A 8 -5.67 -4.93 -1.78
N VAL A 9 -5.35 -4.72 -3.03
CA VAL A 9 -5.89 -3.63 -3.86
C VAL A 9 -6.71 -4.23 -4.99
N ARG A 10 -7.89 -3.66 -5.24
CA ARG A 10 -8.75 -4.05 -6.36
C ARG A 10 -9.09 -2.83 -7.21
N PRO A 11 -9.00 -2.96 -8.54
CA PRO A 11 -9.52 -1.93 -9.43
C PRO A 11 -11.05 -1.90 -9.31
N GLY A 12 -11.62 -0.73 -9.47
CA GLY A 12 -13.06 -0.55 -9.51
C GLY A 12 -13.44 0.48 -10.57
N SER A 13 -14.68 0.42 -11.05
CA SER A 13 -15.22 1.40 -12.00
C SER A 13 -15.15 2.83 -11.44
N ASP A 14 -15.28 2.95 -10.13
CA ASP A 14 -15.23 4.21 -9.37
C ASP A 14 -13.86 4.48 -8.72
N GLY A 15 -12.80 3.88 -9.22
CA GLY A 15 -11.45 4.00 -8.67
C GLY A 15 -11.01 2.77 -7.88
N ALA A 16 -9.73 2.72 -7.54
CA ALA A 16 -9.14 1.62 -6.79
C ALA A 16 -9.60 1.64 -5.32
N LYS A 17 -9.77 0.45 -4.77
CA LYS A 17 -10.09 0.22 -3.36
C LYS A 17 -8.98 -0.61 -2.72
N ALA A 18 -8.65 -0.34 -1.48
CA ALA A 18 -7.64 -1.11 -0.76
C ALA A 18 -8.14 -1.61 0.60
N LYS A 19 -7.60 -2.75 1.00
CA LYS A 19 -7.75 -3.30 2.34
C LYS A 19 -6.37 -3.42 2.98
N VAL A 20 -6.08 -2.60 3.95
CA VAL A 20 -4.78 -2.57 4.64
C VAL A 20 -4.80 -3.42 5.90
N LEU A 21 -5.88 -3.37 6.65
CA LEU A 21 -6.04 -4.15 7.89
C LEU A 21 -6.90 -5.39 7.64
N LYS A 22 -6.53 -6.52 8.25
CA LYS A 22 -7.31 -7.78 8.14
C LYS A 22 -8.74 -7.63 8.64
N SER A 23 -8.93 -6.90 9.72
CA SER A 23 -10.24 -6.61 10.32
C SER A 23 -11.04 -5.53 9.59
N GLY A 24 -10.38 -4.74 8.74
CA GLY A 24 -11.03 -3.68 7.96
C GLY A 24 -11.66 -4.17 6.68
N GLY A 25 -12.70 -3.46 6.22
CA GLY A 25 -13.26 -3.64 4.87
C GLY A 25 -12.42 -2.97 3.78
N MET A 26 -12.78 -3.23 2.52
CA MET A 26 -12.22 -2.49 1.39
C MET A 26 -12.65 -1.02 1.45
N LYS A 27 -11.68 -0.12 1.47
CA LYS A 27 -11.95 1.33 1.47
C LYS A 27 -11.59 1.94 0.12
N PRO A 28 -12.42 2.85 -0.41
CA PRO A 28 -12.07 3.58 -1.63
C PRO A 28 -10.86 4.47 -1.38
N LEU A 29 -10.01 4.54 -2.37
CA LEU A 29 -8.82 5.38 -2.35
C LEU A 29 -9.12 6.69 -3.08
N GLU A 30 -9.70 7.62 -2.36
CA GLU A 30 -10.07 8.94 -2.87
C GLU A 30 -9.58 10.04 -1.93
N ARG A 31 -9.02 11.09 -2.51
CA ARG A 31 -8.61 12.29 -1.77
C ARG A 31 -8.90 13.53 -2.58
N GLY A 32 -9.71 14.43 -2.01
CA GLY A 32 -10.01 15.72 -2.63
C GLY A 32 -10.71 15.60 -3.99
N GLY A 33 -11.54 14.57 -4.20
CA GLY A 33 -12.22 14.31 -5.47
C GLY A 33 -11.39 13.55 -6.50
N ALA A 34 -10.12 13.26 -6.22
CA ALA A 34 -9.29 12.45 -7.10
C ALA A 34 -9.30 10.98 -6.66
N LYS A 35 -9.77 10.12 -7.53
CA LYS A 35 -9.79 8.67 -7.33
C LYS A 35 -8.44 8.06 -7.71
N ALA A 36 -8.01 7.06 -6.96
CA ALA A 36 -6.79 6.33 -7.28
C ALA A 36 -7.05 5.29 -8.39
N PHE A 37 -6.03 4.95 -9.11
CA PHE A 37 -6.05 3.93 -10.17
C PHE A 37 -4.78 3.09 -10.13
N ILE A 38 -4.83 1.90 -10.71
CA ILE A 38 -3.67 1.03 -10.83
C ILE A 38 -3.00 1.33 -12.18
N GLY A 39 -1.72 1.69 -12.14
CA GLY A 39 -0.92 1.95 -13.33
C GLY A 39 0.27 0.99 -13.42
N ARG A 40 0.58 0.58 -14.65
CA ARG A 40 1.77 -0.21 -14.95
C ARG A 40 2.78 0.66 -15.70
N PHE A 41 4.01 0.69 -15.20
CA PHE A 41 5.12 1.38 -15.86
C PHE A 41 5.74 0.52 -16.95
N GLN A 42 6.48 1.14 -17.85
CA GLN A 42 7.23 0.43 -18.91
C GLN A 42 8.22 -0.60 -18.35
N SER A 43 8.77 -0.36 -17.16
CA SER A 43 9.62 -1.30 -16.43
C SER A 43 8.90 -2.58 -15.97
N GLY A 44 7.60 -2.68 -16.17
CA GLY A 44 6.76 -3.78 -15.68
C GLY A 44 6.26 -3.58 -14.25
N HIS A 45 6.80 -2.60 -13.51
CA HIS A 45 6.34 -2.28 -12.16
C HIS A 45 4.89 -1.77 -12.16
N THR A 46 4.09 -2.31 -11.26
CA THR A 46 2.69 -1.89 -11.07
C THR A 46 2.58 -1.12 -9.76
N ALA A 47 1.85 -0.04 -9.76
CA ALA A 47 1.64 0.78 -8.56
C ALA A 47 0.23 1.37 -8.52
N VAL A 48 -0.19 1.76 -7.31
CA VAL A 48 -1.40 2.54 -7.12
C VAL A 48 -1.04 4.01 -7.24
N LEU A 49 -1.68 4.70 -8.15
CA LEU A 49 -1.41 6.08 -8.52
C LEU A 49 -2.63 6.96 -8.24
N GLN A 50 -2.39 8.21 -7.90
CA GLN A 50 -3.44 9.19 -7.71
C GLN A 50 -3.02 10.55 -8.29
N ARG A 51 -3.95 11.24 -8.94
CA ARG A 51 -3.72 12.59 -9.42
C ARG A 51 -3.73 13.57 -8.27
N GLN A 52 -2.79 14.53 -8.31
CA GLN A 52 -2.70 15.60 -7.32
C GLN A 52 -3.44 16.81 -7.86
N ILE A 53 -4.67 17.03 -7.39
CA ILE A 53 -5.48 18.17 -7.80
C ILE A 53 -4.74 19.48 -7.52
N ARG A 54 -4.79 20.41 -8.46
CA ARG A 54 -4.13 21.73 -8.43
C ARG A 54 -2.59 21.68 -8.47
N GLN A 55 -2.00 20.54 -8.72
CA GLN A 55 -0.56 20.43 -8.96
C GLN A 55 -0.30 19.97 -10.38
N THR A 56 0.41 20.77 -11.14
CA THR A 56 0.77 20.47 -12.53
C THR A 56 2.28 20.40 -12.68
N TYR A 57 2.73 19.66 -13.68
CA TYR A 57 4.11 19.72 -14.12
C TYR A 57 4.38 21.06 -14.79
N THR A 58 5.61 21.56 -14.66
CA THR A 58 6.05 22.74 -15.42
C THR A 58 6.06 22.43 -16.93
N VAL A 59 5.95 23.47 -17.75
CA VAL A 59 5.96 23.33 -19.23
C VAL A 59 7.20 22.59 -19.72
N GLY A 60 8.38 22.83 -19.13
CA GLY A 60 9.59 22.09 -19.43
C GLY A 60 9.48 20.59 -19.15
N GLY A 61 8.92 20.22 -18.02
CA GLY A 61 8.68 18.82 -17.67
C GLY A 61 7.69 18.11 -18.60
N ALA A 62 6.71 18.84 -19.16
CA ALA A 62 5.82 18.29 -20.16
C ALA A 62 6.53 18.06 -21.50
N ALA A 63 7.35 19.02 -21.93
CA ALA A 63 8.12 18.89 -23.18
C ALA A 63 9.07 17.68 -23.09
N ASP A 64 9.74 17.48 -21.95
CA ASP A 64 10.62 16.33 -21.73
C ASP A 64 9.85 15.00 -21.75
N ARG A 65 8.66 14.97 -21.19
CA ARG A 65 7.81 13.77 -21.23
C ARG A 65 7.34 13.47 -22.65
N ILE A 66 6.93 14.49 -23.41
CA ILE A 66 6.54 14.32 -24.83
C ILE A 66 7.73 13.82 -25.64
N LYS A 67 8.91 14.40 -25.42
CA LYS A 67 10.14 13.99 -26.11
C LYS A 67 10.51 12.53 -25.81
N LYS A 68 10.28 12.09 -24.57
CA LYS A 68 10.62 10.73 -24.13
C LYS A 68 9.58 9.69 -24.51
N TYR A 69 8.30 10.01 -24.44
CA TYR A 69 7.19 9.06 -24.57
C TYR A 69 6.25 9.33 -25.75
N GLY A 70 6.50 10.40 -26.51
CA GLY A 70 5.64 10.83 -27.60
C GLY A 70 4.36 11.54 -27.14
N TYR A 71 3.60 12.01 -28.09
CA TYR A 71 2.27 12.56 -27.83
C TYR A 71 1.28 11.44 -27.51
N PRO A 72 0.35 11.67 -26.58
CA PRO A 72 -0.75 10.74 -26.39
C PRO A 72 -1.59 10.64 -27.68
N SER A 73 -2.22 9.50 -27.87
CA SER A 73 -3.08 9.24 -29.04
C SER A 73 -4.08 10.38 -29.25
N GLY A 74 -4.08 10.99 -30.44
CA GLY A 74 -4.97 12.09 -30.76
C GLY A 74 -4.31 13.47 -30.85
N GLY A 75 -3.00 13.61 -30.62
CA GLY A 75 -2.27 14.88 -30.81
C GLY A 75 -2.64 15.99 -29.81
N GLN A 76 -3.39 15.68 -28.78
CA GLN A 76 -3.72 16.62 -27.71
C GLN A 76 -2.59 16.75 -26.68
N TRP A 77 -2.48 17.93 -26.08
CA TRP A 77 -1.56 18.13 -24.98
C TRP A 77 -1.82 17.12 -23.86
N PRO A 78 -0.78 16.46 -23.33
CA PRO A 78 -0.96 15.51 -22.24
C PRO A 78 -1.51 16.24 -21.01
N ASP A 79 -2.30 15.53 -20.22
CA ASP A 79 -2.74 16.01 -18.92
C ASP A 79 -1.53 16.29 -18.04
N MET A 80 -1.37 17.56 -17.70
CA MET A 80 -0.25 18.09 -16.91
C MET A 80 -0.40 17.85 -15.41
N THR A 81 -1.51 17.30 -14.96
CA THR A 81 -1.74 17.03 -13.55
C THR A 81 -0.69 16.03 -13.02
N ARG A 82 -0.05 16.40 -11.93
CA ARG A 82 0.92 15.51 -11.28
C ARG A 82 0.28 14.24 -10.79
N ILE A 83 0.98 13.13 -10.99
CA ILE A 83 0.59 11.82 -10.50
C ILE A 83 1.54 11.43 -9.37
N LYS A 84 0.98 11.03 -8.25
CA LYS A 84 1.71 10.54 -7.11
C LYS A 84 1.44 9.04 -6.90
N LYS A 85 2.49 8.30 -6.60
CA LYS A 85 2.39 6.93 -6.13
C LYS A 85 1.85 6.93 -4.70
N LEU A 86 0.86 6.10 -4.42
CA LEU A 86 0.35 5.92 -3.08
C LEU A 86 1.16 4.84 -2.36
N LEU A 87 1.55 5.17 -1.14
CA LEU A 87 2.31 4.29 -0.27
C LEU A 87 1.39 3.78 0.84
N GLY A 88 1.59 2.53 1.23
CA GLY A 88 0.94 1.96 2.38
C GLY A 88 1.63 2.36 3.70
N PRO A 89 1.03 2.02 4.84
CA PRO A 89 1.66 2.27 6.13
C PRO A 89 2.96 1.47 6.24
N SER A 90 3.98 2.09 6.83
CA SER A 90 5.22 1.39 7.15
C SER A 90 5.00 0.37 8.28
N VAL A 91 5.86 -0.64 8.36
CA VAL A 91 5.82 -1.60 9.47
C VAL A 91 5.88 -0.90 10.85
N PRO A 92 6.75 0.11 11.09
CA PRO A 92 6.73 0.87 12.33
C PRO A 92 5.39 1.57 12.62
N SER A 93 4.75 2.16 11.61
CA SER A 93 3.45 2.80 11.77
C SER A 93 2.34 1.79 12.09
N MET A 94 2.39 0.60 11.50
CA MET A 94 1.47 -0.49 11.81
C MET A 94 1.65 -0.99 13.24
N LEU A 95 2.88 -1.17 13.69
CA LEU A 95 3.21 -1.58 15.06
C LEU A 95 2.88 -0.51 16.10
N GLY A 96 2.84 0.77 15.70
CA GLY A 96 2.42 1.88 16.55
C GLY A 96 0.90 1.97 16.75
N ASN A 97 0.10 1.22 16.01
CA ASN A 97 -1.35 1.17 16.19
C ASN A 97 -1.70 0.33 17.42
N GLU A 98 -2.47 0.89 18.36
CA GLU A 98 -2.84 0.23 19.61
C GLU A 98 -3.52 -1.12 19.40
N GLU A 99 -4.44 -1.21 18.46
CA GLU A 99 -5.14 -2.47 18.14
C GLU A 99 -4.17 -3.56 17.66
N ILE A 100 -3.20 -3.20 16.82
CA ILE A 100 -2.18 -4.14 16.34
C ILE A 100 -1.22 -4.52 17.45
N GLN A 101 -0.81 -3.55 18.28
CA GLN A 101 0.03 -3.82 19.46
C GLN A 101 -0.64 -4.78 20.42
N GLU A 102 -1.92 -4.59 20.73
CA GLU A 102 -2.67 -5.46 21.63
C GLU A 102 -2.81 -6.88 21.07
N LYS A 103 -3.19 -7.01 19.80
CA LYS A 103 -3.27 -8.32 19.13
C LYS A 103 -1.91 -9.02 19.07
N THR A 104 -0.85 -8.30 18.77
CA THR A 104 0.51 -8.84 18.73
C THR A 104 0.96 -9.28 20.11
N ARG A 105 0.70 -8.49 21.13
CA ARG A 105 1.01 -8.82 22.52
C ARG A 105 0.30 -10.10 22.98
N THR A 106 -1.01 -10.20 22.74
CA THR A 106 -1.82 -11.38 23.06
C THR A 106 -1.28 -12.62 22.35
N MET A 107 -0.97 -12.53 21.07
CA MET A 107 -0.41 -13.64 20.29
C MET A 107 0.97 -14.05 20.80
N LEU A 108 1.86 -13.10 21.13
CA LEU A 108 3.18 -13.38 21.70
C LEU A 108 3.09 -14.08 23.06
N TYR A 109 2.23 -13.63 23.96
CA TYR A 109 2.01 -14.30 25.25
C TYR A 109 1.47 -15.70 25.07
N THR A 110 0.51 -15.92 24.19
CA THR A 110 -0.03 -17.26 23.91
C THR A 110 1.06 -18.20 23.41
N VAL A 111 1.87 -17.76 22.44
CA VAL A 111 2.98 -18.56 21.89
C VAL A 111 4.03 -18.83 22.97
N LEU A 112 4.38 -17.85 23.79
CA LEU A 112 5.34 -17.98 24.87
C LEU A 112 4.88 -18.99 25.93
N ASP A 113 3.63 -18.92 26.36
CA ASP A 113 3.05 -19.85 27.34
C ASP A 113 3.06 -21.29 26.79
N GLN A 114 2.68 -21.51 25.56
CA GLN A 114 2.73 -22.80 24.90
C GLN A 114 4.15 -23.36 24.83
N GLU A 115 5.13 -22.54 24.51
CA GLU A 115 6.53 -22.97 24.44
C GLU A 115 7.11 -23.29 25.82
N ILE A 116 6.74 -22.53 26.84
CA ILE A 116 7.12 -22.79 28.23
C ILE A 116 6.55 -24.14 28.69
N GLU A 117 5.26 -24.38 28.51
CA GLU A 117 4.61 -25.64 28.87
C GLU A 117 5.28 -26.84 28.15
N LYS A 118 5.56 -26.69 26.86
CA LYS A 118 6.23 -27.72 26.08
C LYS A 118 7.61 -28.05 26.62
N ARG A 119 8.38 -27.06 27.02
CA ARG A 119 9.71 -27.26 27.62
C ARG A 119 9.65 -27.86 29.01
N ILE A 120 8.71 -27.45 29.84
CA ILE A 120 8.48 -28.04 31.16
C ILE A 120 8.10 -29.51 31.03
N ASN A 121 7.15 -29.86 30.17
CA ASN A 121 6.73 -31.23 29.93
C ASN A 121 7.87 -32.11 29.40
N LYS A 122 8.71 -31.57 28.52
CA LYS A 122 9.90 -32.26 28.03
C LYS A 122 10.91 -32.52 29.17
N ALA A 123 11.17 -31.55 30.03
CA ALA A 123 12.07 -31.70 31.16
C ALA A 123 11.54 -32.74 32.17
N ILE A 124 10.25 -32.76 32.46
CA ILE A 124 9.62 -33.76 33.33
C ILE A 124 9.78 -35.17 32.74
N ARG A 125 9.58 -35.36 31.42
CA ARG A 125 9.76 -36.66 30.75
C ARG A 125 11.20 -37.13 30.76
N GLN A 126 12.18 -36.24 30.71
CA GLN A 126 13.59 -36.55 30.74
C GLN A 126 14.13 -36.86 32.14
N SER A 127 13.49 -36.38 33.19
CA SER A 127 13.87 -36.60 34.56
C SER A 127 13.20 -37.84 35.20
N ALA A 128 12.27 -38.46 34.50
CA ALA A 128 11.58 -39.66 34.95
C ALA A 128 12.39 -40.95 34.67
#